data_cf8f25cf7002ff4407620a12ffefc190
#
_entry.id   cf8f25cf7002ff4407620a12ffefc190
#
_cell.length_a   1.000
_cell.length_b   1.000
_cell.length_c   1.000
_cell.angle_alpha   90.00
_cell.angle_beta   90.00
_cell.angle_gamma   90.00
#
_symmetry.space_group_name_H-M   'P 1'
#
loop_
_entity.id
_entity.type
_entity.pdbx_description
1 polymer ?
#
loop_
_entity_poly.entity_id
_entity_poly.type
_entity_poly.pdbx_seq_one_letter_code
_entity_poly.pdbx_strand_id
1 'polypeptide(L)'
;VVSKAELKSIAIRNQWGKKRLDLLEEFLQQFLIADINIETIIQRYAEIDAYSQGRLSGRPLAVSARNMGKNDLWIAATASVLKAKLLTLDNDFDHLKNEFIDIEKIEYKYGVE
;
A
#
# COMPACT_ATOMS: atom_id res chain seq x y z
N VAL A 1 14.66 1.56 4.72
CA VAL A 1 14.47 0.60 3.62
C VAL A 1 13.69 -0.60 4.13
N VAL A 2 12.62 -0.93 3.45
CA VAL A 2 11.83 -2.11 3.81
C VAL A 2 12.40 -3.32 3.09
N SER A 3 12.77 -4.33 3.85
CA SER A 3 13.25 -5.57 3.31
C SER A 3 12.11 -6.57 3.16
N LYS A 4 12.35 -7.60 2.35
CA LYS A 4 11.42 -8.72 2.22
C LYS A 4 11.13 -9.35 3.59
N ALA A 5 12.17 -9.49 4.43
CA ALA A 5 12.02 -10.07 5.76
C ALA A 5 11.13 -9.21 6.65
N GLU A 6 11.28 -7.89 6.58
CA GLU A 6 10.45 -6.97 7.35
C GLU A 6 9.00 -7.05 6.94
N LEU A 7 8.72 -7.08 5.64
CA LEU A 7 7.36 -7.21 5.15
C LEU A 7 6.72 -8.52 5.58
N LYS A 8 7.46 -9.62 5.49
CA LYS A 8 6.95 -10.90 5.96
C LYS A 8 6.72 -10.93 7.46
N SER A 9 7.60 -10.28 8.22
CA SER A 9 7.44 -10.17 9.67
C SER A 9 6.16 -9.42 10.02
N ILE A 10 5.88 -8.33 9.31
CA ILE A 10 4.65 -7.57 9.49
C ILE A 10 3.42 -8.44 9.20
N ALA A 11 3.46 -9.19 8.11
CA ALA A 11 2.36 -10.07 7.72
C ALA A 11 2.09 -11.12 8.79
N ILE A 12 3.14 -11.72 9.34
CA ILE A 12 3.01 -12.73 10.39
C ILE A 12 2.45 -12.11 11.67
N ARG A 13 2.99 -10.96 12.09
CA ARG A 13 2.52 -10.28 13.30
C ARG A 13 1.05 -9.90 13.21
N ASN A 14 0.58 -9.56 12.03
CA ASN A 14 -0.81 -9.16 11.83
C ASN A 14 -1.70 -10.33 11.46
N GLN A 15 -1.16 -11.55 11.53
CA GLN A 15 -1.91 -12.77 11.27
C GLN A 15 -2.64 -12.75 9.93
N TRP A 16 -1.93 -12.30 8.90
CA TRP A 16 -2.51 -12.25 7.56
C TRP A 16 -2.87 -13.66 7.09
N GLY A 17 -4.04 -13.79 6.49
CA GLY A 17 -4.47 -15.05 5.92
C GLY A 17 -3.68 -15.40 4.66
N LYS A 18 -3.86 -16.63 4.19
CA LYS A 18 -3.11 -17.15 3.03
C LYS A 18 -3.23 -16.26 1.81
N LYS A 19 -4.42 -15.74 1.55
CA LYS A 19 -4.67 -14.90 0.38
C LYS A 19 -3.81 -13.65 0.40
N ARG A 20 -3.71 -12.98 1.56
CA ARG A 20 -2.86 -11.81 1.73
C ARG A 20 -1.39 -12.16 1.62
N LEU A 21 -1.00 -13.30 2.18
CA LEU A 21 0.39 -13.75 2.09
C LEU A 21 0.77 -14.05 0.65
N ASP A 22 -0.12 -14.67 -0.11
CA ASP A 22 0.13 -14.96 -1.52
C ASP A 22 0.26 -13.67 -2.33
N LEU A 23 -0.58 -12.67 -2.06
CA LEU A 23 -0.48 -11.36 -2.69
C LEU A 23 0.83 -10.67 -2.32
N LEU A 24 1.25 -10.78 -1.08
CA LEU A 24 2.52 -10.23 -0.64
C LEU A 24 3.69 -10.87 -1.39
N GLU A 25 3.66 -12.20 -1.55
CA GLU A 25 4.70 -12.90 -2.30
C GLU A 25 4.75 -12.45 -3.76
N GLU A 26 3.59 -12.30 -4.39
CA GLU A 26 3.51 -11.79 -5.76
C GLU A 26 4.11 -10.40 -5.86
N PHE A 27 3.78 -9.54 -4.92
CA PHE A 27 4.31 -8.20 -4.81
C PHE A 27 5.82 -8.20 -4.71
N LEU A 28 6.35 -9.05 -3.82
CA LEU A 28 7.78 -9.16 -3.60
C LEU A 28 8.51 -9.68 -4.83
N GLN A 29 7.88 -10.59 -5.58
CA GLN A 29 8.44 -11.09 -6.83
C GLN A 29 8.58 -9.97 -7.85
N GLN A 30 7.54 -9.16 -8.01
CA GLN A 30 7.58 -8.01 -8.90
C GLN A 30 8.66 -7.01 -8.48
N PHE A 31 8.78 -6.78 -7.19
CA PHE A 31 9.79 -5.89 -6.63
C PHE A 31 11.21 -6.36 -6.99
N LEU A 32 11.47 -7.66 -6.88
CA LEU A 32 12.78 -8.22 -7.18
C LEU A 32 13.11 -8.19 -8.67
N ILE A 33 12.09 -8.32 -9.52
CA ILE A 33 12.27 -8.38 -10.98
C ILE A 33 12.38 -6.98 -11.58
N ALA A 34 11.68 -6.02 -11.02
CA ALA A 34 11.49 -4.72 -11.66
C ALA A 34 12.68 -3.76 -11.54
N ASP A 35 13.76 -4.14 -10.86
CA ASP A 35 14.93 -3.28 -10.65
C ASP A 35 14.53 -1.88 -10.18
N ILE A 36 13.71 -1.83 -9.14
CA ILE A 36 13.13 -0.59 -8.68
C ILE A 36 14.11 0.17 -7.81
N ASN A 37 14.26 1.45 -8.11
CA ASN A 37 15.06 2.34 -7.28
C ASN A 37 14.34 2.57 -5.95
N ILE A 38 14.98 2.15 -4.87
CA ILE A 38 14.41 2.27 -3.53
C ILE A 38 14.18 3.75 -3.15
N GLU A 39 14.98 4.65 -3.69
CA GLU A 39 14.80 6.08 -3.44
C GLU A 39 13.45 6.57 -3.98
N THR A 40 13.00 6.01 -5.10
CA THR A 40 11.70 6.36 -5.66
C THR A 40 10.58 5.95 -4.70
N ILE A 41 10.71 4.80 -4.06
CA ILE A 41 9.72 4.33 -3.10
C ILE A 41 9.73 5.22 -1.86
N ILE A 42 10.90 5.61 -1.37
CA ILE A 42 11.02 6.51 -0.22
C ILE A 42 10.37 7.85 -0.52
N GLN A 43 10.63 8.40 -1.69
CA GLN A 43 10.01 9.66 -2.12
C GLN A 43 8.49 9.52 -2.20
N ARG A 44 8.00 8.43 -2.76
CA ARG A 44 6.56 8.20 -2.87
C ARG A 44 5.92 8.01 -1.50
N TYR A 45 6.60 7.36 -0.57
CA TYR A 45 6.17 7.24 0.81
C TYR A 45 5.93 8.62 1.42
N ALA A 46 6.91 9.52 1.26
CA ALA A 46 6.81 10.87 1.80
C ALA A 46 5.65 11.65 1.16
N GLU A 47 5.46 11.50 -0.13
CA GLU A 47 4.37 12.17 -0.85
C GLU A 47 3.01 11.66 -0.38
N ILE A 48 2.85 10.36 -0.24
CA ILE A 48 1.59 9.77 0.22
C ILE A 48 1.29 10.19 1.64
N ASP A 49 2.30 10.20 2.51
CA ASP A 49 2.13 10.64 3.89
C ASP A 49 1.67 12.10 3.96
N ALA A 50 2.35 12.98 3.22
CA ALA A 50 1.97 14.38 3.17
C ALA A 50 0.57 14.58 2.59
N TYR A 51 0.24 13.86 1.52
CA TYR A 51 -1.08 13.92 0.91
C TYR A 51 -2.16 13.47 1.89
N SER A 52 -1.93 12.37 2.59
CA SER A 52 -2.89 11.84 3.57
C SER A 52 -3.17 12.81 4.70
N GLN A 53 -2.17 13.63 5.06
CA GLN A 53 -2.32 14.65 6.07
C GLN A 53 -2.84 15.98 5.53
N GLY A 54 -3.14 16.05 4.23
CA GLY A 54 -3.62 17.27 3.61
C GLY A 54 -2.55 18.34 3.43
N ARG A 55 -1.29 17.95 3.39
CA ARG A 55 -0.14 18.88 3.36
C ARG A 55 0.69 18.81 2.09
N LEU A 56 0.26 18.05 1.09
CA LEU A 56 1.00 17.98 -0.15
C LEU A 56 0.67 19.16 -1.05
N SER A 57 1.68 19.94 -1.39
CA SER A 57 1.53 21.13 -2.22
C SER A 57 1.01 20.74 -3.61
N GLY A 58 -0.01 21.45 -4.07
CA GLY A 58 -0.56 21.24 -5.41
C GLY A 58 -1.52 20.05 -5.54
N ARG A 59 -1.73 19.30 -4.48
CA ARG A 59 -2.66 18.16 -4.48
C ARG A 59 -3.53 18.20 -3.24
N PRO A 60 -4.61 18.95 -3.27
CA PRO A 60 -5.49 19.05 -2.11
C PRO A 60 -6.19 17.72 -1.82
N LEU A 61 -6.32 17.43 -0.54
CA LEU A 61 -7.02 16.25 -0.08
C LEU A 61 -8.53 16.55 -0.06
N ALA A 62 -9.30 15.69 -0.71
CA ALA A 62 -10.76 15.88 -0.81
C ALA A 62 -11.53 15.36 0.40
N VAL A 63 -10.87 14.65 1.29
CA VAL A 63 -11.48 14.05 2.48
C VAL A 63 -10.72 14.51 3.73
N SER A 64 -11.16 14.05 4.90
CA SER A 64 -10.49 14.41 6.16
C SER A 64 -9.06 13.90 6.20
N ALA A 65 -8.16 14.73 6.70
CA ALA A 65 -6.78 14.37 6.89
C ALA A 65 -6.65 13.19 7.86
N ARG A 66 -5.66 12.34 7.61
CA ARG A 66 -5.40 11.18 8.45
C ARG A 66 -3.92 10.86 8.51
N ASN A 67 -3.53 10.19 9.58
CA ASN A 67 -2.21 9.62 9.72
C ASN A 67 -2.27 8.14 9.37
N MET A 68 -1.63 7.77 8.26
CA MET A 68 -1.52 6.37 7.89
C MET A 68 -0.43 5.70 8.73
N GLY A 69 -0.64 4.44 9.08
CA GLY A 69 0.39 3.65 9.73
C GLY A 69 1.58 3.44 8.80
N LYS A 70 2.76 3.24 9.38
CA LYS A 70 4.00 3.07 8.60
C LYS A 70 3.93 1.90 7.63
N ASN A 71 3.33 0.80 8.06
CA ASN A 71 3.21 -0.39 7.21
C ASN A 71 2.34 -0.10 6.00
N ASP A 72 1.23 0.57 6.22
CA ASP A 72 0.30 0.92 5.15
C ASP A 72 0.95 1.90 4.19
N LEU A 73 1.73 2.85 4.70
CA LEU A 73 2.48 3.78 3.86
C LEU A 73 3.48 3.07 2.97
N TRP A 74 4.21 2.10 3.50
CA TRP A 74 5.17 1.33 2.70
C TRP A 74 4.47 0.50 1.62
N ILE A 75 3.35 -0.12 1.97
CA ILE A 75 2.56 -0.90 1.02
C ILE A 75 2.05 0.01 -0.09
N ALA A 76 1.47 1.13 0.28
CA ALA A 76 0.92 2.08 -0.69
C ALA A 76 2.01 2.66 -1.59
N ALA A 77 3.14 3.05 -1.03
CA ALA A 77 4.25 3.61 -1.80
C ALA A 77 4.80 2.60 -2.80
N THR A 78 4.97 1.36 -2.35
CA THR A 78 5.48 0.29 -3.21
C THR A 78 4.50 0.00 -4.34
N ALA A 79 3.21 -0.13 -4.03
CA ALA A 79 2.18 -0.35 -5.04
C ALA A 79 2.14 0.78 -6.05
N SER A 80 2.25 2.01 -5.57
CA SER A 80 2.22 3.19 -6.43
C SER A 80 3.40 3.22 -7.40
N VAL A 81 4.60 2.97 -6.91
CA VAL A 81 5.79 2.97 -7.75
C VAL A 81 5.77 1.83 -8.76
N LEU A 82 5.31 0.66 -8.34
CA LEU A 82 5.19 -0.50 -9.22
C LEU A 82 4.02 -0.39 -10.19
N LYS A 83 3.14 0.58 -9.98
CA LYS A 83 1.87 0.70 -10.72
C LYS A 83 1.04 -0.57 -10.61
N ALA A 84 1.11 -1.20 -9.44
CA ALA A 84 0.37 -2.41 -9.14
C ALA A 84 -0.98 -2.06 -8.54
N LYS A 85 -1.96 -2.93 -8.80
CA LYS A 85 -3.28 -2.79 -8.17
C LYS A 85 -3.20 -3.33 -6.75
N LEU A 86 -3.70 -2.56 -5.80
CA LEU A 86 -3.79 -2.98 -4.41
C LEU A 86 -5.16 -3.61 -4.17
N LEU A 87 -5.16 -4.87 -3.75
CA LEU A 87 -6.38 -5.56 -3.34
C LEU A 87 -6.47 -5.50 -1.82
N THR A 88 -7.54 -4.94 -1.30
CA THR A 88 -7.66 -4.74 0.14
C THR A 88 -9.11 -4.78 0.59
N LEU A 89 -9.31 -5.17 1.85
CA LEU A 89 -10.59 -5.05 2.54
C LEU A 89 -10.67 -3.76 3.33
N ASP A 90 -9.53 -3.10 3.55
CA ASP A 90 -9.44 -1.93 4.41
C ASP A 90 -9.88 -0.66 3.68
N ASN A 91 -10.49 0.24 4.44
CA ASN A 91 -10.84 1.56 3.95
C ASN A 91 -9.70 2.56 4.09
N ASP A 92 -8.60 2.15 4.70
CA ASP A 92 -7.50 3.06 5.04
C ASP A 92 -6.78 3.60 3.81
N PHE A 93 -6.92 2.94 2.66
CA PHE A 93 -6.28 3.36 1.41
C PHE A 93 -7.24 4.11 0.47
N ASP A 94 -8.51 4.24 0.82
CA ASP A 94 -9.53 4.77 -0.10
C ASP A 94 -9.19 6.13 -0.66
N HIS A 95 -8.58 7.00 0.16
CA HIS A 95 -8.24 8.36 -0.25
C HIS A 95 -7.12 8.41 -1.30
N LEU A 96 -6.42 7.29 -1.49
CA LEU A 96 -5.32 7.19 -2.45
C LEU A 96 -5.78 6.66 -3.80
N LYS A 97 -7.00 6.17 -3.90
CA LYS A 97 -7.51 5.58 -5.14
C LYS A 97 -7.50 6.61 -6.26
N ASN A 98 -6.95 6.22 -7.40
CA ASN A 98 -6.80 7.06 -8.60
C ASN A 98 -5.92 8.30 -8.40
N GLU A 99 -5.40 8.52 -7.17
CA GLU A 99 -4.46 9.60 -6.91
C GLU A 99 -3.02 9.08 -6.93
N PHE A 100 -2.78 7.95 -6.30
CA PHE A 100 -1.45 7.35 -6.21
C PHE A 100 -1.46 5.88 -6.60
N ILE A 101 -2.52 5.16 -6.33
CA ILE A 101 -2.59 3.72 -6.57
C ILE A 101 -3.95 3.34 -7.14
N ASP A 102 -3.94 2.21 -7.85
CA ASP A 102 -5.17 1.55 -8.28
C ASP A 102 -5.59 0.61 -7.17
N ILE A 103 -6.80 0.78 -6.66
CA ILE A 103 -7.30 -0.01 -5.54
C ILE A 103 -8.54 -0.75 -5.97
N GLU A 104 -8.58 -2.04 -5.66
CA GLU A 104 -9.78 -2.83 -5.78
C GLU A 104 -10.16 -3.34 -4.40
N LYS A 105 -11.34 -2.95 -3.95
CA LYS A 105 -11.83 -3.38 -2.65
C LYS A 105 -12.45 -4.76 -2.79
N ILE A 106 -11.99 -5.69 -1.98
CA ILE A 106 -12.52 -7.04 -1.97
C ILE A 106 -13.75 -7.03 -1.07
N GLU A 107 -14.90 -7.43 -1.63
CA GLU A 107 -16.10 -7.60 -0.84
C GLU A 107 -16.08 -8.96 -0.18
N TYR A 108 -16.26 -8.96 1.12
CA TYR A 108 -16.40 -10.20 1.87
C TYR A 108 -17.88 -10.51 1.99
N LYS A 109 -18.32 -11.58 1.31
CA LYS A 109 -19.71 -12.00 1.40
C LYS A 109 -19.84 -13.15 2.36
N TYR A 110 -20.44 -12.87 3.47
CA TYR A 110 -20.64 -13.85 4.53
C TYR A 110 -21.44 -15.04 4.05
N GLY A 111 -20.89 -16.23 4.30
CA GLY A 111 -21.63 -17.47 4.04
C GLY A 111 -21.75 -17.85 2.58
N VAL A 112 -21.03 -17.21 1.69
CA VAL A 112 -21.12 -17.46 0.27
C VAL A 112 -19.94 -18.29 -0.25
N GLU A 113 -18.83 -18.20 0.38
CA GLU A 113 -17.65 -18.97 -0.04
C GLU A 113 -17.74 -20.42 0.38
#